data_dff8c2a04a4781fade04bfd8fb56d83b
#
_entry.id   dff8c2a04a4781fade04bfd8fb56d83b
#
_cell.length_a   1.000
_cell.length_b   1.000
_cell.length_c   1.000
_cell.angle_alpha   90.00
_cell.angle_beta   90.00
_cell.angle_gamma   90.00
#
_symmetry.space_group_name_H-M   'P 1'
#
loop_
_entity.id
_entity.type
_entity.pdbx_description
1 polymer ?
#
loop_
_entity_poly.entity_id
_entity_poly.type
_entity_poly.pdbx_seq_one_letter_code
_entity_poly.pdbx_strand_id
1 'polypeptide(L)'
;NGKDIAYGIGTHANSVIHYELPKNHKFVEFRCLAGIDNGGSDQQSGTQSSVQFFVSDKPIEISKIAQAQQNLPQVDHYPADQLILAEGLEVKLWAKSPLFFNPTNMDIDYKGRIWVNEGRNYRGKRTQPDGDRIVVLEDKDGDGVAESSHIFVQENSFISPLGIAVVDNKVIVSQPPDLLVYTDVDRNLRFDENVDKREVLLTGFSGNNHDHSLHSVTVGPNGQYYLNFGNKGAQVTDKEGWQLNAGSFYSMKNISGKPSSDGQIYLGGVAFRVNQDGTGLRPIGHNFRNSYEQSISSLGDVFQNDNDDPPASRTAWLMEYGNMGFTSKDGLRRWGSDKMPGQTTQVAEWRQEDPGVVPAGDVYGGGSPTGIAFYENGIMEDRFGGYVISCEPARNVLFGYHPKTKGAGITLPQRDIFLTSNPKKNFAGADFASAGRINGLINLFRPSDVCIGPDGAIYVADWFDAR
;
A
#
# COMPACT_ATOMS: atom_id res chain seq x y z
N ASN A 1 8.67 -6.74 27.07
CA ASN A 1 9.72 -7.77 27.11
C ASN A 1 9.59 -8.73 28.32
N GLY A 2 8.44 -8.75 29.02
CA GLY A 2 8.14 -9.72 30.07
C GLY A 2 9.09 -9.75 31.27
N LYS A 3 9.79 -8.66 31.53
CA LYS A 3 10.63 -8.53 32.73
C LYS A 3 9.87 -7.76 33.79
N ASP A 4 9.78 -8.34 35.00
CA ASP A 4 9.25 -7.65 36.16
C ASP A 4 10.14 -6.47 36.52
N ILE A 5 9.53 -5.32 36.77
CA ILE A 5 10.21 -4.11 37.22
C ILE A 5 9.98 -3.98 38.73
N ALA A 6 11.07 -4.08 39.52
CA ALA A 6 11.00 -4.02 40.97
C ALA A 6 10.60 -2.61 41.48
N TYR A 7 10.92 -1.56 40.71
CA TYR A 7 10.59 -0.17 41.04
C TYR A 7 10.27 0.58 39.74
N GLY A 8 9.17 1.32 39.71
CA GLY A 8 8.77 2.13 38.58
C GLY A 8 7.57 3.01 38.90
N ILE A 9 7.37 4.03 38.08
CA ILE A 9 6.18 4.88 38.13
C ILE A 9 5.36 4.56 36.91
N GLY A 10 4.18 3.96 37.12
CA GLY A 10 3.16 3.79 36.09
C GLY A 10 2.37 5.06 35.90
N THR A 11 2.20 5.49 34.64
CA THR A 11 1.41 6.68 34.33
C THR A 11 0.69 6.50 33.00
N HIS A 12 -0.38 7.25 32.79
CA HIS A 12 -1.10 7.32 31.51
C HIS A 12 -0.53 8.43 30.62
N ALA A 13 -0.85 8.39 29.32
CA ALA A 13 -0.43 9.41 28.37
C ALA A 13 -0.82 10.83 28.82
N ASN A 14 0.00 11.81 28.44
CA ASN A 14 -0.07 13.22 28.86
C ASN A 14 0.19 13.45 30.36
N SER A 15 1.15 12.74 30.91
CA SER A 15 1.58 12.90 32.30
C SER A 15 2.87 13.67 32.43
N VAL A 16 2.96 14.47 33.47
CA VAL A 16 4.20 15.19 33.88
C VAL A 16 4.60 14.73 35.27
N ILE A 17 5.83 14.33 35.42
CA ILE A 17 6.41 13.95 36.70
C ILE A 17 7.50 14.99 37.04
N HIS A 18 7.31 15.65 38.17
CA HIS A 18 8.25 16.64 38.67
C HIS A 18 9.10 16.02 39.80
N TYR A 19 10.39 16.24 39.71
CA TYR A 19 11.34 15.93 40.78
C TYR A 19 11.99 17.20 41.26
N GLU A 20 11.93 17.45 42.58
CA GLU A 20 12.71 18.51 43.19
C GLU A 20 14.11 17.98 43.57
N LEU A 21 15.11 18.59 43.05
CA LEU A 21 16.50 18.24 43.42
C LEU A 21 16.93 19.06 44.63
N PRO A 22 17.70 18.45 45.59
CA PRO A 22 18.23 19.19 46.73
C PRO A 22 19.04 20.41 46.28
N LYS A 23 18.88 21.54 46.96
CA LYS A 23 19.52 22.82 46.55
C LYS A 23 21.06 22.73 46.39
N ASN A 24 21.73 21.80 47.03
CA ASN A 24 23.17 21.59 46.97
C ASN A 24 23.57 20.28 46.29
N HIS A 25 22.79 19.83 45.32
CA HIS A 25 23.07 18.56 44.63
C HIS A 25 24.34 18.67 43.75
N LYS A 26 25.10 17.58 43.69
CA LYS A 26 26.24 17.41 42.77
C LYS A 26 25.88 16.42 41.63
N PHE A 27 24.61 16.29 41.28
CA PHE A 27 24.19 15.43 40.19
C PHE A 27 24.58 16.05 38.86
N VAL A 28 25.22 15.25 38.02
CA VAL A 28 25.71 15.64 36.68
C VAL A 28 24.99 14.88 35.57
N GLU A 29 24.19 13.87 35.91
CA GLU A 29 23.51 13.01 34.95
C GLU A 29 22.17 12.56 35.49
N PHE A 30 21.19 12.45 34.59
CA PHE A 30 19.89 11.82 34.83
C PHE A 30 19.80 10.56 33.95
N ARG A 31 19.47 9.42 34.57
CA ARG A 31 19.24 8.17 33.87
C ARG A 31 17.88 7.63 34.21
N CYS A 32 17.10 7.24 33.21
CA CYS A 32 15.87 6.51 33.38
C CYS A 32 15.72 5.43 32.31
N LEU A 33 14.97 4.38 32.64
CA LEU A 33 14.43 3.44 31.69
C LEU A 33 12.96 3.79 31.49
N ALA A 34 12.55 4.05 30.27
CA ALA A 34 11.20 4.36 29.92
C ALA A 34 10.66 3.31 28.95
N GLY A 35 9.43 2.91 29.08
CA GLY A 35 8.81 1.90 28.22
C GLY A 35 7.29 1.86 28.38
N ILE A 36 6.65 1.17 27.46
CA ILE A 36 5.23 0.86 27.48
C ILE A 36 5.08 -0.50 28.17
N ASP A 37 4.18 -0.62 29.14
CA ASP A 37 3.92 -1.90 29.77
C ASP A 37 3.11 -2.86 28.88
N ASN A 38 3.12 -4.13 29.21
CA ASN A 38 2.43 -5.16 28.42
C ASN A 38 0.90 -4.96 28.42
N GLY A 39 0.32 -4.42 29.48
CA GLY A 39 -1.12 -4.15 29.57
C GLY A 39 -1.60 -3.12 28.54
N GLY A 40 -0.70 -2.25 28.07
CA GLY A 40 -0.99 -1.30 27.00
C GLY A 40 -0.73 -1.86 25.58
N SER A 41 0.13 -2.87 25.46
CA SER A 41 0.54 -3.45 24.17
C SER A 41 -0.24 -4.70 23.76
N ASP A 42 -0.87 -5.41 24.73
CA ASP A 42 -1.57 -6.67 24.49
C ASP A 42 -3.05 -6.52 24.16
N GLN A 43 -3.56 -5.30 24.10
CA GLN A 43 -4.95 -5.07 23.68
C GLN A 43 -5.11 -5.30 22.17
N GLN A 44 -6.03 -6.17 21.80
CA GLN A 44 -6.33 -6.67 20.46
C GLN A 44 -6.72 -5.61 19.41
N SER A 45 -6.58 -4.34 19.69
CA SER A 45 -6.98 -3.24 18.81
C SER A 45 -5.98 -2.89 17.70
N GLY A 46 -4.87 -3.62 17.56
CA GLY A 46 -3.92 -3.44 16.45
C GLY A 46 -3.22 -2.08 16.37
N THR A 47 -3.44 -1.19 17.32
CA THR A 47 -2.74 0.09 17.39
C THR A 47 -1.46 -0.08 18.21
N GLN A 48 -0.31 0.01 17.56
CA GLN A 48 0.95 0.13 18.26
C GLN A 48 0.92 1.41 19.10
N SER A 49 0.86 1.24 20.41
CA SER A 49 0.96 2.36 21.35
C SER A 49 2.35 2.94 21.29
N SER A 50 2.47 4.24 21.03
CA SER A 50 3.74 4.94 21.06
C SER A 50 3.71 6.04 22.12
N VAL A 51 4.82 6.22 22.82
CA VAL A 51 4.97 7.24 23.86
C VAL A 51 6.24 8.04 23.59
N GLN A 52 6.10 9.34 23.58
CA GLN A 52 7.22 10.25 23.49
C GLN A 52 7.60 10.73 24.90
N PHE A 53 8.88 10.61 25.25
CA PHE A 53 9.41 11.01 26.53
C PHE A 53 10.23 12.30 26.37
N PHE A 54 9.97 13.26 27.25
CA PHE A 54 10.74 14.50 27.34
C PHE A 54 11.35 14.60 28.72
N VAL A 55 12.60 15.02 28.78
CA VAL A 55 13.29 15.40 30.02
C VAL A 55 13.72 16.84 29.90
N SER A 56 13.41 17.65 30.89
CA SER A 56 13.75 19.07 30.89
C SER A 56 14.14 19.48 32.30
N ASP A 57 15.09 20.41 32.37
CA ASP A 57 15.51 21.11 33.60
C ASP A 57 14.59 22.29 33.95
N LYS A 58 13.55 22.52 33.14
CA LYS A 58 12.55 23.58 33.31
C LYS A 58 11.15 23.00 33.25
N PRO A 59 10.17 23.67 33.86
CA PRO A 59 8.77 23.26 33.72
C PRO A 59 8.34 23.14 32.25
N ILE A 60 7.78 21.99 31.87
CA ILE A 60 7.28 21.73 30.55
C ILE A 60 5.78 22.04 30.53
N GLU A 61 5.38 22.97 29.68
CA GLU A 61 3.96 23.21 29.39
C GLU A 61 3.49 22.27 28.28
N ILE A 62 2.71 21.26 28.64
CA ILE A 62 2.17 20.26 27.68
C ILE A 62 1.41 20.95 26.52
N SER A 63 0.73 22.06 26.79
CA SER A 63 0.07 22.87 25.77
C SER A 63 1.01 23.41 24.69
N LYS A 64 2.26 23.72 25.03
CA LYS A 64 3.27 24.16 24.05
C LYS A 64 3.83 23.02 23.23
N ILE A 65 3.89 21.80 23.77
CA ILE A 65 4.26 20.60 23.03
C ILE A 65 3.16 20.24 22.02
N ALA A 66 1.90 20.32 22.45
CA ALA A 66 0.74 20.14 21.57
C ALA A 66 0.67 21.24 20.48
N GLN A 67 1.03 22.49 20.82
CA GLN A 67 1.13 23.58 19.85
C GLN A 67 2.30 23.44 18.87
N ALA A 68 3.42 22.88 19.29
CA ALA A 68 4.54 22.57 18.38
C ALA A 68 4.17 21.47 17.34
N GLN A 69 3.25 20.58 17.67
CA GLN A 69 2.66 19.62 16.73
C GLN A 69 1.59 20.27 15.82
N GLN A 70 1.00 21.39 16.22
CA GLN A 70 0.04 22.16 15.43
C GLN A 70 0.67 23.19 14.48
N ASN A 71 1.98 23.42 14.59
CA ASN A 71 2.74 24.35 13.73
C ASN A 71 3.40 23.67 12.53
N LEU A 72 2.87 22.54 12.05
CA LEU A 72 3.11 22.15 10.68
C LEU A 72 2.53 23.24 9.78
N PRO A 73 3.24 23.64 8.70
CA PRO A 73 2.66 24.57 7.74
C PRO A 73 1.28 24.05 7.37
N GLN A 74 0.26 24.89 7.45
CA GLN A 74 -1.08 24.56 6.97
C GLN A 74 -1.04 24.54 5.44
N VAL A 75 -0.50 23.48 4.89
CA VAL A 75 -0.47 23.21 3.45
C VAL A 75 -1.53 22.14 3.15
N ASP A 76 -2.25 22.34 2.09
CA ASP A 76 -3.30 21.43 1.60
C ASP A 76 -2.76 20.40 0.59
N HIS A 77 -1.50 20.51 0.21
CA HIS A 77 -0.77 19.59 -0.66
C HIS A 77 0.75 19.72 -0.43
N TYR A 78 1.51 18.74 -0.92
CA TYR A 78 2.97 18.83 -0.94
C TYR A 78 3.40 19.79 -2.09
N PRO A 79 4.27 20.79 -1.82
CA PRO A 79 4.72 21.71 -2.88
C PRO A 79 5.51 20.95 -3.96
N ALA A 80 5.04 21.00 -5.20
CA ALA A 80 5.64 20.27 -6.31
C ALA A 80 7.11 20.70 -6.59
N ASP A 81 7.42 21.98 -6.38
CA ASP A 81 8.76 22.55 -6.55
C ASP A 81 9.78 22.06 -5.50
N GLN A 82 9.33 21.39 -4.44
CA GLN A 82 10.19 20.77 -3.43
C GLN A 82 10.45 19.29 -3.68
N LEU A 83 9.82 18.70 -4.67
CA LEU A 83 10.07 17.32 -5.08
C LEU A 83 11.39 17.22 -5.85
N ILE A 84 12.14 16.18 -5.56
CA ILE A 84 13.39 15.85 -6.25
C ILE A 84 13.09 14.74 -7.25
N LEU A 85 13.30 15.02 -8.52
CA LEU A 85 12.98 14.13 -9.62
C LEU A 85 14.24 13.49 -10.21
N ALA A 86 14.04 12.42 -10.96
CA ALA A 86 15.03 11.94 -11.91
C ALA A 86 15.35 13.06 -12.93
N GLU A 87 16.58 13.09 -13.41
CA GLU A 87 17.05 14.13 -14.34
C GLU A 87 16.15 14.24 -15.59
N GLY A 88 15.89 15.44 -16.06
CA GLY A 88 15.11 15.72 -17.28
C GLY A 88 13.60 15.54 -17.15
N LEU A 89 13.09 15.39 -15.93
CA LEU A 89 11.67 15.42 -15.64
C LEU A 89 11.25 16.76 -15.03
N GLU A 90 10.02 17.12 -15.28
CA GLU A 90 9.31 18.20 -14.60
C GLU A 90 8.11 17.64 -13.87
N VAL A 91 7.68 18.29 -12.79
CA VAL A 91 6.47 17.94 -12.05
C VAL A 91 5.53 19.12 -11.99
N LYS A 92 4.26 18.86 -12.23
CA LYS A 92 3.18 19.84 -12.11
C LYS A 92 2.12 19.32 -11.14
N LEU A 93 1.59 20.18 -10.29
CA LEU A 93 0.41 19.85 -9.48
C LEU A 93 -0.82 19.86 -10.39
N TRP A 94 -1.33 18.66 -10.69
CA TRP A 94 -2.45 18.47 -11.60
C TRP A 94 -3.81 18.66 -10.93
N ALA A 95 -3.97 18.16 -9.69
CA ALA A 95 -5.19 18.33 -8.90
C ALA A 95 -4.88 18.31 -7.40
N LYS A 96 -5.74 18.92 -6.59
CA LYS A 96 -5.66 18.93 -5.14
C LYS A 96 -7.03 19.00 -4.47
N SER A 97 -7.09 18.80 -3.17
CA SER A 97 -8.29 19.07 -2.39
C SER A 97 -8.79 20.50 -2.61
N PRO A 98 -10.11 20.75 -2.70
CA PRO A 98 -11.20 19.83 -2.35
C PRO A 98 -11.74 18.99 -3.53
N LEU A 99 -11.08 18.93 -4.67
CA LEU A 99 -11.54 18.13 -5.81
C LEU A 99 -11.66 16.65 -5.47
N PHE A 100 -10.75 16.15 -4.62
CA PHE A 100 -10.77 14.79 -4.05
C PHE A 100 -10.04 14.77 -2.70
N PHE A 101 -10.12 13.63 -1.99
CA PHE A 101 -9.47 13.44 -0.69
C PHE A 101 -8.87 12.04 -0.56
N ASN A 102 -7.70 11.93 0.07
CA ASN A 102 -7.06 10.65 0.44
C ASN A 102 -7.17 9.56 -0.66
N PRO A 103 -6.50 9.74 -1.80
CA PRO A 103 -6.56 8.79 -2.89
C PRO A 103 -5.91 7.47 -2.49
N THR A 104 -6.63 6.36 -2.58
CA THR A 104 -6.07 5.01 -2.37
C THR A 104 -5.48 4.45 -3.64
N ASN A 105 -6.21 4.61 -4.75
CA ASN A 105 -5.83 4.13 -6.07
C ASN A 105 -6.52 4.98 -7.13
N MET A 106 -5.97 5.04 -8.33
CA MET A 106 -6.52 5.79 -9.45
C MET A 106 -6.37 5.02 -10.76
N ASP A 107 -7.19 5.37 -11.74
CA ASP A 107 -7.02 4.94 -13.12
C ASP A 107 -7.34 6.11 -14.07
N ILE A 108 -6.87 6.03 -15.29
CA ILE A 108 -6.99 7.10 -16.28
C ILE A 108 -7.70 6.55 -17.52
N ASP A 109 -8.85 7.11 -17.84
CA ASP A 109 -9.60 6.68 -19.01
C ASP A 109 -9.01 7.21 -20.32
N TYR A 110 -9.53 6.70 -21.44
CA TYR A 110 -9.04 7.04 -22.78
C TYR A 110 -9.22 8.53 -23.18
N LYS A 111 -9.94 9.31 -22.37
CA LYS A 111 -10.07 10.77 -22.54
C LYS A 111 -9.16 11.57 -21.64
N GLY A 112 -8.31 10.90 -20.85
CA GLY A 112 -7.41 11.54 -19.89
C GLY A 112 -8.08 11.98 -18.58
N ARG A 113 -9.33 11.56 -18.32
CA ARG A 113 -9.96 11.83 -17.02
C ARG A 113 -9.41 10.88 -15.98
N ILE A 114 -9.11 11.42 -14.80
CA ILE A 114 -8.58 10.62 -13.70
C ILE A 114 -9.72 10.20 -12.78
N TRP A 115 -9.83 8.91 -12.57
CA TRP A 115 -10.78 8.27 -11.67
C TRP A 115 -10.08 7.90 -10.37
N VAL A 116 -10.61 8.34 -9.24
CA VAL A 116 -9.95 8.18 -7.94
C VAL A 116 -10.88 7.47 -6.95
N ASN A 117 -10.36 6.41 -6.35
CA ASN A 117 -10.93 5.86 -5.13
C ASN A 117 -10.49 6.70 -3.93
N GLU A 118 -11.43 7.20 -3.15
CA GLU A 118 -11.14 7.86 -1.89
C GLU A 118 -11.11 6.87 -0.73
N GLY A 119 -10.24 7.13 0.25
CA GLY A 119 -10.09 6.31 1.45
C GLY A 119 -10.18 7.11 2.74
N ARG A 120 -11.16 7.99 2.87
CA ARG A 120 -11.38 8.78 4.10
C ARG A 120 -11.77 7.93 5.30
N ASN A 121 -12.35 6.76 5.06
CA ASN A 121 -12.72 5.77 6.07
C ASN A 121 -11.61 4.75 6.36
N TYR A 122 -10.37 5.07 6.00
CA TYR A 122 -9.23 4.18 6.18
C TYR A 122 -9.06 3.72 7.63
N ARG A 123 -8.76 2.42 7.81
CA ARG A 123 -8.61 1.75 9.11
C ARG A 123 -9.81 1.88 10.05
N GLY A 124 -11.02 1.89 9.47
CA GLY A 124 -12.29 1.88 10.24
C GLY A 124 -12.63 3.19 10.95
N LYS A 125 -11.86 4.24 10.73
CA LYS A 125 -12.23 5.58 11.18
C LYS A 125 -13.25 6.15 10.20
N ARG A 126 -14.54 6.04 10.50
CA ARG A 126 -15.59 6.60 9.66
C ARG A 126 -15.63 8.13 9.80
N THR A 127 -14.89 8.80 8.92
CA THR A 127 -14.94 10.26 8.76
C THR A 127 -15.92 10.68 7.67
N GLN A 128 -16.33 9.73 6.82
CA GLN A 128 -17.32 9.87 5.76
C GLN A 128 -18.48 8.88 6.04
N PRO A 129 -19.57 9.33 6.72
CA PRO A 129 -20.66 8.44 7.16
C PRO A 129 -21.38 7.72 6.03
N ASP A 130 -21.51 8.38 4.88
CA ASP A 130 -22.20 7.85 3.69
C ASP A 130 -21.32 6.90 2.85
N GLY A 131 -20.12 6.57 3.36
CA GLY A 131 -19.12 5.76 2.68
C GLY A 131 -18.14 6.60 1.85
N ASP A 132 -17.05 5.97 1.44
CA ASP A 132 -16.08 6.61 0.56
C ASP A 132 -16.63 6.78 -0.87
N ARG A 133 -15.94 7.59 -1.68
CA ARG A 133 -16.42 7.98 -3.00
C ARG A 133 -15.48 7.49 -4.09
N ILE A 134 -16.04 7.27 -5.26
CA ILE A 134 -15.28 7.27 -6.51
C ILE A 134 -15.57 8.61 -7.20
N VAL A 135 -14.52 9.37 -7.45
CA VAL A 135 -14.60 10.68 -8.08
C VAL A 135 -13.92 10.70 -9.43
N VAL A 136 -14.47 11.48 -10.35
CA VAL A 136 -13.90 11.71 -11.68
C VAL A 136 -13.38 13.14 -11.74
N LEU A 137 -12.13 13.30 -12.11
CA LEU A 137 -11.43 14.57 -12.26
C LEU A 137 -11.26 14.89 -13.75
N GLU A 138 -11.45 16.13 -14.13
CA GLU A 138 -11.35 16.56 -15.52
C GLU A 138 -10.52 17.83 -15.63
N ASP A 139 -9.56 17.80 -16.55
CA ASP A 139 -8.87 18.95 -17.14
C ASP A 139 -9.60 19.27 -18.46
N LYS A 140 -10.44 20.30 -18.43
CA LYS A 140 -11.37 20.61 -19.54
C LYS A 140 -10.75 21.47 -20.63
N ASP A 141 -9.79 22.31 -20.27
CA ASP A 141 -9.14 23.21 -21.21
C ASP A 141 -7.77 22.72 -21.70
N GLY A 142 -7.29 21.59 -21.11
CA GLY A 142 -6.07 20.92 -21.52
C GLY A 142 -4.80 21.66 -21.07
N ASP A 143 -4.90 22.46 -20.02
CA ASP A 143 -3.75 23.21 -19.51
C ASP A 143 -2.87 22.38 -18.55
N GLY A 144 -3.28 21.14 -18.24
CA GLY A 144 -2.60 20.21 -17.33
C GLY A 144 -2.92 20.46 -15.86
N VAL A 145 -4.08 21.04 -15.56
CA VAL A 145 -4.65 21.19 -14.21
C VAL A 145 -6.13 20.88 -14.25
N ALA A 146 -6.61 20.05 -13.34
CA ALA A 146 -8.04 19.75 -13.25
C ALA A 146 -8.83 20.92 -12.63
N GLU A 147 -9.86 21.39 -13.33
CA GLU A 147 -10.77 22.44 -12.85
C GLU A 147 -11.96 21.88 -12.09
N SER A 148 -12.28 20.61 -12.33
CA SER A 148 -13.52 20.05 -11.81
C SER A 148 -13.41 18.59 -11.39
N SER A 149 -14.27 18.22 -10.45
CA SER A 149 -14.53 16.84 -10.11
C SER A 149 -16.02 16.62 -9.89
N HIS A 150 -16.45 15.39 -10.08
CA HIS A 150 -17.78 14.95 -9.68
C HIS A 150 -17.75 13.54 -9.11
N ILE A 151 -18.75 13.20 -8.32
CA ILE A 151 -18.89 11.86 -7.76
C ILE A 151 -19.51 10.97 -8.82
N PHE A 152 -18.82 9.88 -9.16
CA PHE A 152 -19.41 8.78 -9.96
C PHE A 152 -20.34 7.95 -9.10
N VAL A 153 -19.83 7.42 -7.97
CA VAL A 153 -20.62 6.64 -7.02
C VAL A 153 -20.13 6.84 -5.60
N GLN A 154 -21.06 6.80 -4.65
CA GLN A 154 -20.81 6.78 -3.21
C GLN A 154 -21.76 5.76 -2.58
N GLU A 155 -21.23 4.83 -1.80
CA GLU A 155 -22.01 3.82 -1.09
C GLU A 155 -21.56 3.66 0.36
N ASN A 156 -22.51 3.44 1.25
CA ASN A 156 -22.20 3.15 2.67
C ASN A 156 -21.29 1.94 2.87
N SER A 157 -21.27 1.02 1.91
CA SER A 157 -20.42 -0.18 1.87
C SER A 157 -18.95 0.17 1.57
N PHE A 158 -18.66 1.33 0.99
CA PHE A 158 -17.29 1.73 0.67
C PHE A 158 -16.55 2.16 1.93
N ILE A 159 -15.55 1.37 2.28
CA ILE A 159 -14.64 1.62 3.39
C ILE A 159 -13.22 1.49 2.83
N SER A 160 -12.70 2.58 2.31
CA SER A 160 -11.40 2.65 1.65
C SER A 160 -11.23 1.56 0.58
N PRO A 161 -11.97 1.61 -0.53
CA PRO A 161 -11.72 0.74 -1.65
C PRO A 161 -10.28 0.93 -2.13
N LEU A 162 -9.56 -0.17 -2.42
CA LEU A 162 -8.12 -0.15 -2.67
C LEU A 162 -7.72 -0.37 -4.12
N GLY A 163 -8.67 -0.58 -5.01
CA GLY A 163 -8.40 -0.75 -6.42
C GLY A 163 -9.51 -0.23 -7.30
N ILE A 164 -9.13 0.41 -8.39
CA ILE A 164 -10.02 0.86 -9.45
C ILE A 164 -9.43 0.54 -10.81
N ALA A 165 -10.27 0.09 -11.74
CA ALA A 165 -9.93 0.07 -13.16
C ALA A 165 -11.12 0.57 -13.96
N VAL A 166 -10.86 1.34 -15.01
CA VAL A 166 -11.89 1.91 -15.89
C VAL A 166 -11.70 1.42 -17.31
N VAL A 167 -12.68 0.68 -17.80
CA VAL A 167 -12.65 0.10 -19.15
C VAL A 167 -13.94 0.45 -19.88
N ASP A 168 -13.81 1.34 -20.85
CA ASP A 168 -14.93 1.88 -21.62
C ASP A 168 -15.98 2.53 -20.68
N ASN A 169 -17.12 1.89 -20.48
CA ASN A 169 -18.19 2.34 -19.56
C ASN A 169 -18.29 1.49 -18.29
N LYS A 170 -17.27 0.71 -17.97
CA LYS A 170 -17.23 -0.11 -16.77
C LYS A 170 -16.21 0.44 -15.78
N VAL A 171 -16.58 0.48 -14.52
CA VAL A 171 -15.74 0.83 -13.39
C VAL A 171 -15.67 -0.37 -12.46
N ILE A 172 -14.50 -0.95 -12.34
CA ILE A 172 -14.21 -2.12 -11.53
C ILE A 172 -13.62 -1.64 -10.20
N VAL A 173 -14.17 -2.09 -9.07
CA VAL A 173 -13.80 -1.60 -7.75
C VAL A 173 -13.49 -2.76 -6.81
N SER A 174 -12.31 -2.73 -6.22
CA SER A 174 -11.92 -3.67 -5.17
C SER A 174 -12.39 -3.15 -3.82
N GLN A 175 -13.48 -3.69 -3.32
CA GLN A 175 -14.02 -3.41 -1.98
C GLN A 175 -14.24 -4.73 -1.23
N PRO A 176 -13.29 -5.17 -0.38
CA PRO A 176 -13.48 -6.42 0.35
C PRO A 176 -14.82 -6.47 1.11
N PRO A 177 -15.54 -7.61 1.09
CA PRO A 177 -15.15 -8.91 0.55
C PRO A 177 -15.39 -9.09 -0.96
N ASP A 178 -15.74 -8.04 -1.68
CA ASP A 178 -16.26 -8.10 -3.03
C ASP A 178 -15.36 -7.41 -4.05
N LEU A 179 -15.35 -7.94 -5.27
CA LEU A 179 -14.96 -7.25 -6.48
C LEU A 179 -16.23 -6.79 -7.17
N LEU A 180 -16.41 -5.49 -7.29
CA LEU A 180 -17.61 -4.87 -7.83
C LEU A 180 -17.37 -4.38 -9.26
N VAL A 181 -18.41 -4.42 -10.09
CA VAL A 181 -18.42 -3.80 -11.42
C VAL A 181 -19.63 -2.90 -11.55
N TYR A 182 -19.40 -1.65 -11.86
CA TYR A 182 -20.40 -0.67 -12.23
C TYR A 182 -20.37 -0.49 -13.74
N THR A 183 -21.52 -0.53 -14.39
CA THR A 183 -21.64 -0.23 -15.82
C THR A 183 -22.47 1.04 -15.98
N ASP A 184 -21.84 2.11 -16.40
CA ASP A 184 -22.47 3.38 -16.75
C ASP A 184 -23.11 3.25 -18.14
N VAL A 185 -24.40 2.90 -18.16
CA VAL A 185 -25.12 2.51 -19.38
C VAL A 185 -25.39 3.71 -20.28
N ASP A 186 -25.74 4.84 -19.73
CA ASP A 186 -26.00 6.08 -20.47
C ASP A 186 -24.76 6.97 -20.66
N ARG A 187 -23.62 6.56 -20.11
CA ARG A 187 -22.30 7.20 -20.25
C ARG A 187 -22.25 8.65 -19.74
N ASN A 188 -23.03 8.93 -18.70
CA ASN A 188 -23.09 10.25 -18.11
C ASN A 188 -22.06 10.49 -16.99
N LEU A 189 -21.24 9.47 -16.67
CA LEU A 189 -20.20 9.47 -15.62
C LEU A 189 -20.76 9.60 -14.21
N ARG A 190 -21.98 9.18 -14.01
CA ARG A 190 -22.68 9.14 -12.71
C ARG A 190 -23.47 7.86 -12.60
N PHE A 191 -23.33 7.15 -11.50
CA PHE A 191 -24.10 5.92 -11.29
C PHE A 191 -25.52 6.25 -10.84
N ASP A 192 -26.51 5.80 -11.61
CA ASP A 192 -27.95 5.81 -11.27
C ASP A 192 -28.48 4.36 -11.28
N GLU A 193 -28.90 3.86 -10.13
CA GLU A 193 -29.40 2.49 -9.96
C GLU A 193 -30.62 2.15 -10.85
N ASN A 194 -31.36 3.15 -11.35
CA ASN A 194 -32.49 2.94 -12.24
C ASN A 194 -32.09 2.78 -13.71
N VAL A 195 -30.88 3.17 -14.09
CA VAL A 195 -30.34 3.18 -15.45
C VAL A 195 -29.15 2.23 -15.58
N ASP A 196 -28.25 2.30 -14.62
CA ASP A 196 -26.95 1.64 -14.62
C ASP A 196 -27.00 0.26 -13.96
N LYS A 197 -25.91 -0.46 -14.08
CA LYS A 197 -25.80 -1.80 -13.49
C LYS A 197 -24.69 -1.84 -12.46
N ARG A 198 -25.00 -2.44 -11.31
CA ARG A 198 -24.04 -2.81 -10.27
C ARG A 198 -24.03 -4.32 -10.11
N GLU A 199 -22.86 -4.89 -10.16
CA GLU A 199 -22.66 -6.34 -10.09
C GLU A 199 -21.56 -6.67 -9.07
N VAL A 200 -21.76 -7.76 -8.29
CA VAL A 200 -20.69 -8.42 -7.57
C VAL A 200 -20.09 -9.47 -8.52
N LEU A 201 -18.91 -9.17 -9.06
CA LEU A 201 -18.25 -10.06 -10.02
C LEU A 201 -17.67 -11.29 -9.34
N LEU A 202 -16.95 -11.08 -8.22
CA LEU A 202 -16.40 -12.11 -7.34
C LEU A 202 -16.63 -11.71 -5.89
N THR A 203 -16.73 -12.70 -5.00
CA THR A 203 -16.83 -12.52 -3.55
C THR A 203 -16.05 -13.59 -2.79
N GLY A 204 -15.79 -13.36 -1.49
CA GLY A 204 -15.10 -14.33 -0.63
C GLY A 204 -13.67 -13.97 -0.29
N PHE A 205 -13.26 -12.73 -0.58
CA PHE A 205 -12.01 -12.18 -0.08
C PHE A 205 -12.13 -11.90 1.42
N SER A 206 -11.18 -12.41 2.21
CA SER A 206 -11.24 -12.26 3.65
C SER A 206 -11.09 -10.79 4.04
N GLY A 207 -12.00 -10.32 4.83
CA GLY A 207 -11.81 -9.08 5.58
C GLY A 207 -12.89 -8.04 5.40
N ASN A 208 -13.19 -7.45 6.49
CA ASN A 208 -13.80 -6.14 6.71
C ASN A 208 -12.71 -5.08 6.89
N ASN A 209 -11.49 -5.42 6.55
CA ASN A 209 -10.31 -4.64 6.78
C ASN A 209 -9.52 -4.63 5.47
N HIS A 210 -9.29 -3.47 4.95
CA HIS A 210 -8.51 -3.21 3.75
C HIS A 210 -7.03 -3.64 3.89
N ASP A 211 -6.53 -3.85 5.11
CA ASP A 211 -5.18 -4.39 5.31
C ASP A 211 -5.15 -5.88 4.96
N HIS A 212 -4.24 -6.28 4.06
CA HIS A 212 -3.98 -7.67 3.65
C HIS A 212 -5.16 -8.42 2.99
N SER A 213 -6.16 -7.70 2.49
CA SER A 213 -7.31 -8.24 1.79
C SER A 213 -7.18 -8.05 0.27
N LEU A 214 -8.30 -7.97 -0.46
CA LEU A 214 -8.32 -7.62 -1.89
C LEU A 214 -7.79 -6.20 -2.09
N HIS A 215 -6.85 -6.04 -2.99
CA HIS A 215 -6.20 -4.78 -3.30
C HIS A 215 -6.50 -4.30 -4.73
N SER A 216 -5.50 -3.80 -5.46
CA SER A 216 -5.71 -3.16 -6.75
C SER A 216 -6.27 -4.12 -7.81
N VAL A 217 -6.83 -3.54 -8.84
CA VAL A 217 -7.23 -4.20 -10.08
C VAL A 217 -6.60 -3.48 -11.26
N THR A 218 -5.99 -4.24 -12.15
CA THR A 218 -5.35 -3.75 -13.37
C THR A 218 -5.85 -4.54 -14.57
N VAL A 219 -5.98 -3.91 -15.73
CA VAL A 219 -6.38 -4.60 -16.97
C VAL A 219 -5.13 -5.02 -17.73
N GLY A 220 -5.01 -6.32 -17.96
CA GLY A 220 -3.89 -6.87 -18.72
C GLY A 220 -4.07 -6.78 -20.24
N PRO A 221 -2.99 -6.97 -21.02
CA PRO A 221 -3.00 -6.87 -22.48
C PRO A 221 -3.91 -7.93 -23.16
N ASN A 222 -4.25 -8.97 -22.44
CA ASN A 222 -5.19 -10.02 -22.88
C ASN A 222 -6.66 -9.70 -22.56
N GLY A 223 -6.95 -8.52 -22.01
CA GLY A 223 -8.29 -8.09 -21.62
C GLY A 223 -8.84 -8.69 -20.34
N GLN A 224 -8.03 -9.47 -19.60
CA GLN A 224 -8.41 -9.98 -18.28
C GLN A 224 -8.14 -8.96 -17.18
N TYR A 225 -8.88 -9.06 -16.08
CA TYR A 225 -8.54 -8.35 -14.85
C TYR A 225 -7.47 -9.10 -14.10
N TYR A 226 -6.45 -8.38 -13.66
CA TYR A 226 -5.36 -8.85 -12.81
C TYR A 226 -5.52 -8.21 -11.44
N LEU A 227 -5.52 -9.06 -10.43
CA LEU A 227 -5.80 -8.67 -9.05
C LEU A 227 -4.88 -9.40 -8.09
N ASN A 228 -4.78 -8.86 -6.89
CA ASN A 228 -4.11 -9.53 -5.79
C ASN A 228 -4.85 -9.33 -4.47
N PHE A 229 -4.59 -10.22 -3.54
CA PHE A 229 -4.97 -10.06 -2.14
C PHE A 229 -3.81 -10.50 -1.24
N GLY A 230 -3.72 -9.88 -0.07
CA GLY A 230 -2.68 -10.20 0.90
C GLY A 230 -2.98 -11.47 1.71
N ASN A 231 -2.13 -11.75 2.69
CA ASN A 231 -2.16 -12.99 3.46
C ASN A 231 -3.33 -13.14 4.46
N LYS A 232 -4.32 -12.26 4.42
CA LYS A 232 -5.63 -12.56 5.03
C LYS A 232 -6.35 -13.69 4.33
N GLY A 233 -5.96 -13.96 3.09
CA GLY A 233 -6.47 -15.07 2.32
C GLY A 233 -7.86 -14.83 1.72
N ALA A 234 -8.31 -15.84 0.99
CA ALA A 234 -9.60 -15.83 0.32
C ALA A 234 -10.11 -17.25 0.07
N GLN A 235 -11.43 -17.37 -0.03
CA GLN A 235 -12.11 -18.52 -0.60
C GLN A 235 -13.09 -18.00 -1.62
N VAL A 236 -12.67 -18.00 -2.89
CA VAL A 236 -13.40 -17.38 -4.00
C VAL A 236 -13.78 -18.45 -5.00
N THR A 237 -15.00 -18.38 -5.47
CA THR A 237 -15.50 -19.24 -6.56
C THR A 237 -15.88 -18.36 -7.76
N ASP A 238 -15.36 -18.67 -8.94
CA ASP A 238 -15.71 -17.97 -10.16
C ASP A 238 -17.10 -18.40 -10.70
N LYS A 239 -17.57 -17.73 -11.74
CA LYS A 239 -18.90 -18.02 -12.30
C LYS A 239 -19.02 -19.36 -13.04
N GLU A 240 -17.90 -20.06 -13.26
CA GLU A 240 -17.89 -21.44 -13.79
C GLU A 240 -17.81 -22.48 -12.66
N GLY A 241 -17.66 -22.06 -11.39
CA GLY A 241 -17.56 -22.94 -10.24
C GLY A 241 -16.14 -23.35 -9.90
N TRP A 242 -15.11 -22.75 -10.53
CA TRP A 242 -13.71 -22.95 -10.13
C TRP A 242 -13.42 -22.23 -8.82
N GLN A 243 -12.90 -22.95 -7.82
CA GLN A 243 -12.67 -22.43 -6.49
C GLN A 243 -11.19 -22.22 -6.19
N LEU A 244 -10.85 -21.03 -5.73
CA LEU A 244 -9.56 -20.67 -5.13
C LEU A 244 -9.65 -20.78 -3.60
N ASN A 245 -8.74 -21.54 -3.01
CA ASN A 245 -8.53 -21.61 -1.57
C ASN A 245 -7.14 -21.08 -1.23
N ALA A 246 -7.06 -20.04 -0.41
CA ALA A 246 -5.79 -19.51 0.08
C ALA A 246 -5.93 -19.03 1.53
N GLY A 247 -5.10 -19.55 2.40
CA GLY A 247 -5.03 -19.18 3.81
C GLY A 247 -3.60 -19.10 4.30
N SER A 248 -3.41 -18.62 5.52
CA SER A 248 -2.09 -18.52 6.15
C SER A 248 -2.17 -18.62 7.68
N PHE A 249 -1.01 -18.55 8.33
CA PHE A 249 -0.94 -18.42 9.78
C PHE A 249 -1.64 -17.16 10.31
N TYR A 250 -1.75 -16.13 9.46
CA TYR A 250 -2.34 -14.85 9.80
C TYR A 250 -3.88 -14.94 9.86
N SER A 251 -4.49 -15.56 8.84
CA SER A 251 -5.95 -15.70 8.75
C SER A 251 -6.33 -16.92 7.93
N MET A 252 -7.61 -17.34 8.03
CA MET A 252 -8.17 -18.48 7.27
C MET A 252 -7.36 -19.78 7.43
N LYS A 253 -6.85 -20.04 8.63
CA LYS A 253 -6.03 -21.23 8.94
C LYS A 253 -6.72 -22.56 8.60
N ASN A 254 -8.04 -22.59 8.67
CA ASN A 254 -8.87 -23.77 8.38
C ASN A 254 -8.88 -24.15 6.89
N ILE A 255 -8.51 -23.25 6.00
CA ILE A 255 -8.38 -23.52 4.57
C ILE A 255 -6.92 -23.48 4.09
N SER A 256 -5.98 -23.02 4.93
CA SER A 256 -4.55 -23.07 4.61
C SER A 256 -4.11 -24.52 4.32
N GLY A 257 -3.42 -24.71 3.21
CA GLY A 257 -2.98 -26.03 2.75
C GLY A 257 -4.05 -26.87 2.07
N LYS A 258 -5.29 -26.39 1.93
CA LYS A 258 -6.31 -27.07 1.11
C LYS A 258 -6.09 -26.81 -0.37
N PRO A 259 -6.26 -27.83 -1.22
CA PRO A 259 -6.16 -27.63 -2.66
C PRO A 259 -7.30 -26.75 -3.20
N SER A 260 -6.99 -26.00 -4.24
CA SER A 260 -7.99 -25.34 -5.10
C SER A 260 -8.53 -26.33 -6.16
N SER A 261 -9.43 -25.88 -7.04
CA SER A 261 -10.07 -26.75 -8.02
C SER A 261 -9.11 -27.42 -9.01
N ASP A 262 -7.93 -26.89 -9.20
CA ASP A 262 -6.85 -27.47 -10.01
C ASP A 262 -5.97 -28.49 -9.25
N GLY A 263 -6.27 -28.73 -7.98
CA GLY A 263 -5.51 -29.62 -7.10
C GLY A 263 -4.26 -28.96 -6.51
N GLN A 264 -3.93 -27.71 -6.84
CA GLN A 264 -2.79 -26.99 -6.31
C GLN A 264 -3.12 -26.32 -4.98
N ILE A 265 -2.09 -26.16 -4.15
CA ILE A 265 -2.17 -25.48 -2.85
C ILE A 265 -1.61 -24.08 -3.03
N TYR A 266 -2.45 -23.06 -2.81
CA TYR A 266 -2.06 -21.67 -2.78
C TYR A 266 -2.03 -21.16 -1.33
N LEU A 267 -1.04 -20.35 -1.01
CA LEU A 267 -0.76 -19.90 0.35
C LEU A 267 -0.64 -18.38 0.42
N GLY A 268 -0.94 -17.81 1.59
CA GLY A 268 -0.69 -16.41 1.89
C GLY A 268 -1.45 -15.46 0.97
N GLY A 269 -0.77 -14.44 0.49
CA GLY A 269 -1.26 -13.57 -0.57
C GLY A 269 -1.19 -14.27 -1.92
N VAL A 270 -2.16 -13.99 -2.79
CA VAL A 270 -2.27 -14.58 -4.13
C VAL A 270 -2.54 -13.49 -5.16
N ALA A 271 -1.77 -13.52 -6.23
CA ALA A 271 -2.03 -12.81 -7.46
C ALA A 271 -2.83 -13.72 -8.40
N PHE A 272 -3.86 -13.19 -9.04
CA PHE A 272 -4.73 -13.95 -9.93
C PHE A 272 -5.25 -13.09 -11.08
N ARG A 273 -5.73 -13.75 -12.12
CA ARG A 273 -6.44 -13.11 -13.23
C ARG A 273 -7.82 -13.74 -13.40
N VAL A 274 -8.74 -12.98 -13.95
CA VAL A 274 -10.12 -13.40 -14.22
C VAL A 274 -10.66 -12.70 -15.46
N ASN A 275 -11.54 -13.35 -16.21
CA ASN A 275 -12.22 -12.73 -17.34
C ASN A 275 -13.19 -11.64 -16.87
N GLN A 276 -13.49 -10.68 -17.74
CA GLN A 276 -14.39 -9.57 -17.43
C GLN A 276 -15.83 -10.00 -17.08
N ASP A 277 -16.22 -11.21 -17.43
CA ASP A 277 -17.51 -11.79 -17.08
C ASP A 277 -17.51 -12.58 -15.76
N GLY A 278 -16.34 -12.68 -15.10
CA GLY A 278 -16.17 -13.40 -13.83
C GLY A 278 -15.88 -14.89 -13.98
N THR A 279 -15.61 -15.36 -15.19
CA THR A 279 -15.18 -16.74 -15.48
C THR A 279 -13.66 -16.86 -15.54
N GLY A 280 -13.13 -18.08 -15.59
CA GLY A 280 -11.73 -18.34 -15.88
C GLY A 280 -10.76 -17.80 -14.85
N LEU A 281 -11.12 -17.76 -13.57
CA LEU A 281 -10.22 -17.37 -12.48
C LEU A 281 -9.01 -18.29 -12.44
N ARG A 282 -7.80 -17.72 -12.48
CA ARG A 282 -6.54 -18.47 -12.41
C ARG A 282 -5.51 -17.71 -11.56
N PRO A 283 -4.93 -18.36 -10.55
CA PRO A 283 -3.77 -17.83 -9.83
C PRO A 283 -2.57 -17.67 -10.77
N ILE A 284 -1.80 -16.60 -10.58
CA ILE A 284 -0.56 -16.34 -11.32
C ILE A 284 0.67 -16.32 -10.44
N GLY A 285 0.49 -16.22 -9.12
CA GLY A 285 1.57 -16.33 -8.15
C GLY A 285 1.00 -16.31 -6.74
N HIS A 286 1.74 -16.83 -5.80
CA HIS A 286 1.25 -16.96 -4.43
C HIS A 286 2.35 -16.87 -3.37
N ASN A 287 1.94 -16.91 -2.11
CA ASN A 287 2.80 -16.94 -0.94
C ASN A 287 3.64 -15.66 -0.79
N PHE A 288 3.01 -14.53 -1.04
CA PHE A 288 3.53 -13.23 -0.61
C PHE A 288 2.77 -12.74 0.64
N ARG A 289 3.22 -11.63 1.22
CA ARG A 289 2.62 -11.12 2.45
C ARG A 289 1.45 -10.19 2.14
N ASN A 290 1.72 -9.07 1.50
CA ASN A 290 0.73 -8.02 1.29
C ASN A 290 1.09 -7.15 0.09
N SER A 291 1.02 -7.72 -1.10
CA SER A 291 1.17 -6.97 -2.34
C SER A 291 -0.02 -6.03 -2.51
N TYR A 292 0.25 -4.77 -2.83
CA TYR A 292 -0.79 -3.77 -3.04
C TYR A 292 -1.24 -3.76 -4.50
N GLU A 293 -0.31 -3.67 -5.43
CA GLU A 293 -0.63 -3.53 -6.85
C GLU A 293 0.28 -4.36 -7.74
N GLN A 294 -0.23 -4.62 -8.94
CA GLN A 294 0.48 -5.26 -10.04
C GLN A 294 0.50 -4.33 -11.25
N SER A 295 1.61 -4.36 -11.98
CA SER A 295 1.70 -3.79 -13.31
C SER A 295 2.09 -4.87 -14.31
N ILE A 296 1.47 -4.84 -15.48
CA ILE A 296 1.62 -5.87 -16.51
C ILE A 296 2.17 -5.22 -17.77
N SER A 297 3.30 -5.70 -18.28
CA SER A 297 3.85 -5.27 -19.56
C SER A 297 2.98 -5.73 -20.73
N SER A 298 3.13 -5.11 -21.88
CA SER A 298 2.44 -5.53 -23.12
C SER A 298 2.76 -6.97 -23.54
N LEU A 299 3.87 -7.52 -23.06
CA LEU A 299 4.28 -8.91 -23.28
C LEU A 299 3.74 -9.88 -22.23
N GLY A 300 3.06 -9.38 -21.18
CA GLY A 300 2.47 -10.20 -20.14
C GLY A 300 3.38 -10.43 -18.92
N ASP A 301 4.54 -9.79 -18.84
CA ASP A 301 5.37 -9.82 -17.63
C ASP A 301 4.68 -9.03 -16.51
N VAL A 302 4.58 -9.65 -15.35
CA VAL A 302 3.93 -9.07 -14.18
C VAL A 302 4.97 -8.61 -13.17
N PHE A 303 4.86 -7.36 -12.73
CA PHE A 303 5.64 -6.79 -11.64
C PHE A 303 4.72 -6.45 -10.47
N GLN A 304 5.20 -6.65 -9.26
CA GLN A 304 4.48 -6.30 -8.04
C GLN A 304 5.41 -5.81 -6.96
N ASN A 305 4.88 -5.05 -6.03
CA ASN A 305 5.53 -4.80 -4.76
C ASN A 305 4.93 -5.67 -3.66
N ASP A 306 5.61 -5.80 -2.52
CA ASP A 306 5.14 -6.60 -1.40
C ASP A 306 5.57 -5.96 -0.07
N ASN A 307 4.60 -5.64 0.74
CA ASN A 307 4.80 -4.98 2.02
C ASN A 307 5.29 -5.97 3.08
N ASP A 308 6.32 -5.56 3.80
CA ASP A 308 6.72 -6.20 5.04
C ASP A 308 7.20 -5.16 6.06
N ASP A 309 6.44 -5.03 7.14
CA ASP A 309 6.77 -4.17 8.29
C ASP A 309 7.95 -4.78 9.03
N PRO A 310 9.00 -4.03 9.21
CA PRO A 310 10.34 -4.52 9.05
C PRO A 310 10.43 -6.06 9.11
N PRO A 311 11.16 -6.78 8.24
CA PRO A 311 12.42 -6.24 7.74
C PRO A 311 12.56 -6.12 6.23
N ALA A 312 11.58 -6.47 5.40
CA ALA A 312 11.96 -6.91 4.07
C ALA A 312 10.95 -6.63 2.94
N SER A 313 10.34 -5.43 2.91
CA SER A 313 9.55 -5.00 1.74
C SER A 313 10.36 -5.10 0.46
N ARG A 314 9.69 -5.37 -0.65
CA ARG A 314 10.34 -5.63 -1.92
C ARG A 314 9.54 -5.15 -3.13
N THR A 315 10.23 -5.00 -4.25
CA THR A 315 9.66 -4.95 -5.61
C THR A 315 10.19 -6.13 -6.41
N ALA A 316 9.32 -6.87 -7.07
CA ALA A 316 9.68 -8.12 -7.71
C ALA A 316 8.93 -8.34 -9.03
N TRP A 317 9.56 -9.12 -9.92
CA TRP A 317 8.87 -9.79 -11.01
C TRP A 317 8.15 -11.02 -10.49
N LEU A 318 6.93 -11.23 -10.92
CA LEU A 318 6.10 -12.37 -10.56
C LEU A 318 6.15 -13.43 -11.66
N MET A 319 6.81 -14.53 -11.37
CA MET A 319 6.81 -15.69 -12.25
C MET A 319 5.44 -16.38 -12.18
N GLU A 320 4.87 -16.75 -13.33
CA GLU A 320 3.58 -17.45 -13.36
C GLU A 320 3.66 -18.75 -12.55
N TYR A 321 2.68 -18.97 -11.66
CA TYR A 321 2.64 -20.01 -10.62
C TYR A 321 3.76 -19.94 -9.57
N GLY A 322 4.49 -18.83 -9.50
CA GLY A 322 5.62 -18.67 -8.60
C GLY A 322 5.23 -18.66 -7.12
N ASN A 323 6.00 -19.37 -6.31
CA ASN A 323 5.94 -19.30 -4.86
C ASN A 323 6.89 -18.20 -4.38
N MET A 324 6.35 -17.14 -3.81
CA MET A 324 7.09 -15.94 -3.38
C MET A 324 7.73 -16.08 -1.98
N GLY A 325 7.54 -17.20 -1.29
CA GLY A 325 8.34 -17.62 -0.14
C GLY A 325 7.98 -17.05 1.23
N PHE A 326 6.85 -16.36 1.40
CA PHE A 326 6.53 -15.70 2.68
C PHE A 326 6.26 -16.70 3.82
N THR A 327 5.47 -17.74 3.58
CA THR A 327 5.15 -18.76 4.58
C THR A 327 5.82 -20.10 4.27
N SER A 328 5.83 -20.99 5.26
CA SER A 328 6.17 -22.40 5.09
C SER A 328 5.20 -23.10 4.12
N LYS A 329 5.55 -24.32 3.64
CA LYS A 329 4.73 -25.09 2.69
C LYS A 329 3.31 -25.40 3.17
N ASP A 330 3.09 -25.46 4.49
CA ASP A 330 1.77 -25.62 5.09
C ASP A 330 1.03 -24.29 5.32
N GLY A 331 1.68 -23.14 5.04
CA GLY A 331 1.13 -21.81 5.24
C GLY A 331 1.02 -21.37 6.71
N LEU A 332 1.53 -22.16 7.66
CA LEU A 332 1.26 -21.98 9.10
C LEU A 332 2.43 -21.39 9.89
N ARG A 333 3.63 -21.32 9.32
CA ARG A 333 4.80 -20.78 9.99
C ARG A 333 5.37 -19.57 9.23
N ARG A 334 5.69 -18.54 10.00
CA ARG A 334 6.45 -17.38 9.53
C ARG A 334 7.95 -17.68 9.53
N TRP A 335 8.72 -16.85 8.86
CA TRP A 335 10.17 -16.99 8.70
C TRP A 335 10.94 -17.16 10.02
N GLY A 336 10.54 -16.44 11.08
CA GLY A 336 11.24 -16.48 12.36
C GLY A 336 11.22 -17.87 13.02
N SER A 337 10.28 -18.75 12.65
CA SER A 337 10.24 -20.14 13.12
C SER A 337 11.15 -21.07 12.33
N ASP A 338 11.48 -20.70 11.09
CA ASP A 338 12.22 -21.55 10.15
C ASP A 338 13.64 -20.97 9.82
N LYS A 339 14.01 -19.83 10.42
CA LYS A 339 15.31 -19.19 10.19
C LYS A 339 16.47 -20.10 10.57
N MET A 340 17.33 -20.38 9.61
CA MET A 340 18.53 -21.19 9.82
C MET A 340 19.70 -20.35 10.39
N PRO A 341 20.65 -20.97 11.12
CA PRO A 341 21.86 -20.31 11.55
C PRO A 341 22.64 -19.69 10.37
N GLY A 342 23.02 -18.42 10.49
CA GLY A 342 23.80 -17.70 9.48
C GLY A 342 22.97 -17.02 8.38
N GLN A 343 21.68 -17.29 8.27
CA GLN A 343 20.84 -16.57 7.34
C GLN A 343 20.64 -15.10 7.72
N THR A 344 20.68 -14.22 6.74
CA THR A 344 20.18 -12.85 6.92
C THR A 344 18.66 -12.87 7.12
N THR A 345 18.12 -11.84 7.75
CA THR A 345 16.68 -11.75 7.94
C THR A 345 15.93 -11.70 6.61
N GLN A 346 16.44 -10.97 5.62
CA GLN A 346 15.85 -10.85 4.29
C GLN A 346 15.79 -12.20 3.54
N VAL A 347 16.85 -13.01 3.62
CA VAL A 347 16.89 -14.36 3.03
C VAL A 347 15.88 -15.29 3.71
N ALA A 348 15.83 -15.24 5.05
CA ALA A 348 14.91 -16.07 5.83
C ALA A 348 13.44 -15.67 5.61
N GLU A 349 13.13 -14.36 5.59
CA GLU A 349 11.78 -13.83 5.39
C GLU A 349 11.13 -14.36 4.11
N TRP A 350 11.87 -14.30 3.01
CA TRP A 350 11.39 -14.74 1.70
C TRP A 350 11.85 -16.16 1.35
N ARG A 351 12.37 -16.93 2.29
CA ARG A 351 12.79 -18.33 2.12
C ARG A 351 13.63 -18.56 0.86
N GLN A 352 14.58 -17.65 0.62
CA GLN A 352 15.34 -17.64 -0.64
C GLN A 352 16.27 -18.85 -0.85
N GLU A 353 16.51 -19.64 0.20
CA GLU A 353 17.29 -20.89 0.13
C GLU A 353 16.40 -22.14 0.08
N ASP A 354 15.07 -21.97 0.16
CA ASP A 354 14.13 -23.09 0.08
C ASP A 354 13.87 -23.48 -1.38
N PRO A 355 13.86 -24.78 -1.70
CA PRO A 355 13.56 -25.25 -3.05
C PRO A 355 12.16 -24.84 -3.51
N GLY A 356 12.07 -24.32 -4.75
CA GLY A 356 10.81 -23.92 -5.38
C GLY A 356 10.32 -22.53 -5.02
N VAL A 357 11.13 -21.73 -4.34
CA VAL A 357 10.88 -20.32 -4.09
C VAL A 357 11.52 -19.49 -5.21
N VAL A 358 10.76 -18.53 -5.76
CA VAL A 358 11.27 -17.61 -6.79
C VAL A 358 12.15 -16.51 -6.18
N PRO A 359 13.06 -15.89 -6.97
CA PRO A 359 13.88 -14.80 -6.48
C PRO A 359 13.05 -13.65 -5.89
N ALA A 360 13.49 -13.10 -4.75
CA ALA A 360 12.74 -12.07 -4.01
C ALA A 360 12.64 -10.72 -4.74
N GLY A 361 13.44 -10.48 -5.76
CA GLY A 361 13.55 -9.18 -6.41
C GLY A 361 14.44 -8.21 -5.66
N ASP A 362 14.09 -6.92 -5.67
CA ASP A 362 14.79 -5.91 -4.86
C ASP A 362 14.18 -5.81 -3.46
N VAL A 363 14.91 -6.27 -2.46
CA VAL A 363 14.51 -6.24 -1.05
C VAL A 363 15.19 -5.06 -0.36
N TYR A 364 14.40 -4.12 0.19
CA TYR A 364 14.94 -2.86 0.68
C TYR A 364 14.69 -2.57 2.17
N GLY A 365 14.11 -3.49 2.90
CA GLY A 365 13.82 -3.34 4.33
C GLY A 365 12.36 -2.98 4.61
N GLY A 366 12.04 -2.52 5.81
CA GLY A 366 10.68 -2.12 6.16
C GLY A 366 10.13 -1.03 5.26
N GLY A 367 8.86 -1.11 4.92
CA GLY A 367 8.21 -0.17 4.02
C GLY A 367 6.70 -0.40 3.94
N SER A 368 6.05 0.36 3.09
CA SER A 368 4.61 0.26 2.82
C SER A 368 4.34 0.47 1.33
N PRO A 369 4.98 -0.33 0.43
CA PRO A 369 4.80 -0.11 -1.00
C PRO A 369 3.34 -0.21 -1.41
N THR A 370 2.95 0.61 -2.38
CA THR A 370 1.57 0.78 -2.85
C THR A 370 1.50 0.64 -4.37
N GLY A 371 1.22 1.73 -5.12
CA GLY A 371 1.09 1.69 -6.56
C GLY A 371 2.36 1.27 -7.31
N ILE A 372 2.18 0.66 -8.48
CA ILE A 372 3.27 0.25 -9.37
C ILE A 372 2.84 0.38 -10.83
N ALA A 373 3.69 0.99 -11.65
CA ALA A 373 3.46 1.13 -13.09
C ALA A 373 4.63 0.60 -13.90
N PHE A 374 4.33 0.09 -15.09
CA PHE A 374 5.32 -0.27 -16.11
C PHE A 374 5.20 0.70 -17.28
N TYR A 375 6.25 1.47 -17.55
CA TYR A 375 6.23 2.51 -18.57
C TYR A 375 6.51 1.93 -19.96
N GLU A 376 5.54 2.01 -20.84
CA GLU A 376 5.62 1.60 -22.25
C GLU A 376 4.88 2.59 -23.15
N ASN A 377 5.39 2.77 -24.35
CA ASN A 377 4.73 3.49 -25.44
C ASN A 377 4.38 4.97 -25.14
N GLY A 378 5.03 5.57 -24.16
CA GLY A 378 4.84 6.98 -23.83
C GLY A 378 5.83 7.90 -24.52
N ILE A 379 5.66 9.21 -24.30
CA ILE A 379 6.54 10.23 -24.89
C ILE A 379 7.98 10.19 -24.36
N MET A 380 8.22 9.47 -23.27
CA MET A 380 9.53 9.32 -22.65
C MET A 380 10.14 7.93 -22.92
N GLU A 381 9.69 7.23 -23.95
CA GLU A 381 10.09 5.85 -24.28
C GLU A 381 11.61 5.69 -24.43
N ASP A 382 12.29 6.65 -25.05
CA ASP A 382 13.75 6.62 -25.24
C ASP A 382 14.54 6.46 -23.93
N ARG A 383 13.96 6.92 -22.82
CA ARG A 383 14.60 6.90 -21.50
C ARG A 383 13.97 5.91 -20.54
N PHE A 384 12.65 5.83 -20.52
CA PHE A 384 11.87 5.08 -19.53
C PHE A 384 11.14 3.90 -20.16
N GLY A 385 11.32 3.60 -21.43
CA GLY A 385 10.74 2.39 -22.04
C GLY A 385 11.14 1.13 -21.28
N GLY A 386 10.15 0.34 -20.85
CA GLY A 386 10.37 -0.83 -20.02
C GLY A 386 10.75 -0.54 -18.56
N TYR A 387 10.47 0.65 -18.06
CA TYR A 387 10.81 1.06 -16.70
C TYR A 387 9.69 0.75 -15.72
N VAL A 388 10.02 0.11 -14.61
CA VAL A 388 9.09 -0.14 -13.50
C VAL A 388 9.20 0.99 -12.49
N ILE A 389 8.07 1.59 -12.11
CA ILE A 389 7.99 2.64 -11.10
C ILE A 389 7.15 2.11 -9.95
N SER A 390 7.67 2.14 -8.71
CA SER A 390 6.99 1.62 -7.52
C SER A 390 6.93 2.66 -6.41
N CYS A 391 5.73 2.96 -5.93
CA CYS A 391 5.48 3.87 -4.83
C CYS A 391 5.89 3.27 -3.48
N GLU A 392 6.54 4.08 -2.63
CA GLU A 392 6.93 3.72 -1.28
C GLU A 392 6.62 4.87 -0.30
N PRO A 393 5.37 4.97 0.15
CA PRO A 393 4.90 6.08 1.01
C PRO A 393 5.60 6.16 2.37
N ALA A 394 6.02 5.02 2.96
CA ALA A 394 6.75 5.05 4.23
C ALA A 394 8.12 5.72 4.13
N ARG A 395 8.66 5.81 2.92
CA ARG A 395 9.98 6.38 2.61
C ARG A 395 9.89 7.66 1.80
N ASN A 396 8.67 8.11 1.47
CA ASN A 396 8.41 9.34 0.71
C ASN A 396 9.11 9.33 -0.66
N VAL A 397 9.05 8.20 -1.37
CA VAL A 397 9.79 7.98 -2.61
C VAL A 397 9.01 7.11 -3.59
N LEU A 398 9.22 7.34 -4.87
CA LEU A 398 9.00 6.39 -5.94
C LEU A 398 10.36 5.83 -6.35
N PHE A 399 10.49 4.51 -6.24
CA PHE A 399 11.63 3.79 -6.79
C PHE A 399 11.42 3.48 -8.24
N GLY A 400 12.51 3.41 -9.00
CA GLY A 400 12.49 3.06 -10.40
C GLY A 400 13.47 1.94 -10.73
N TYR A 401 13.15 1.15 -11.74
CA TYR A 401 13.94 -0.01 -12.12
C TYR A 401 13.95 -0.21 -13.63
N HIS A 402 15.12 -0.58 -14.19
CA HIS A 402 15.21 -1.20 -15.49
C HIS A 402 15.31 -2.72 -15.33
N PRO A 403 14.23 -3.48 -15.58
CA PRO A 403 14.24 -4.93 -15.52
C PRO A 403 15.26 -5.51 -16.49
N LYS A 404 15.92 -6.61 -16.08
CA LYS A 404 16.86 -7.33 -16.92
C LYS A 404 16.58 -8.82 -16.91
N THR A 405 16.58 -9.42 -18.08
CA THR A 405 16.47 -10.88 -18.20
C THR A 405 17.67 -11.57 -17.55
N LYS A 406 17.39 -12.58 -16.74
CA LYS A 406 18.39 -13.43 -16.10
C LYS A 406 17.93 -14.89 -16.13
N GLY A 407 18.51 -15.69 -17.00
CA GLY A 407 18.06 -17.07 -17.25
C GLY A 407 16.63 -17.08 -17.80
N ALA A 408 15.73 -17.81 -17.13
CA ALA A 408 14.31 -17.88 -17.48
C ALA A 408 13.45 -16.83 -16.75
N GLY A 409 14.06 -15.89 -16.05
CA GLY A 409 13.34 -14.89 -15.27
C GLY A 409 13.84 -13.47 -15.49
N ILE A 410 13.25 -12.55 -14.73
CA ILE A 410 13.59 -11.13 -14.77
C ILE A 410 14.10 -10.71 -13.39
N THR A 411 15.11 -9.87 -13.37
CA THR A 411 15.70 -9.31 -12.16
C THR A 411 15.64 -7.78 -12.19
N LEU A 412 15.61 -7.17 -11.02
CA LEU A 412 15.67 -5.73 -10.77
C LEU A 412 17.04 -5.38 -10.16
N PRO A 413 18.10 -5.30 -10.95
CA PRO A 413 19.47 -5.28 -10.42
C PRO A 413 19.88 -3.96 -9.76
N GLN A 414 19.19 -2.88 -10.08
CA GLN A 414 19.47 -1.55 -9.59
C GLN A 414 18.18 -0.83 -9.28
N ARG A 415 18.14 -0.19 -8.11
CA ARG A 415 17.05 0.68 -7.68
C ARG A 415 17.47 2.13 -7.88
N ASP A 416 16.72 2.85 -8.69
CA ASP A 416 16.87 4.28 -8.91
C ASP A 416 15.88 5.06 -8.04
N ILE A 417 16.15 6.35 -7.82
CA ILE A 417 15.21 7.27 -7.21
C ILE A 417 14.52 8.02 -8.35
N PHE A 418 13.25 7.69 -8.58
CA PHE A 418 12.46 8.34 -9.62
C PHE A 418 11.92 9.71 -9.16
N LEU A 419 11.33 9.75 -7.97
CA LEU A 419 10.74 10.93 -7.36
C LEU A 419 10.81 10.83 -5.84
N THR A 420 11.16 11.90 -5.14
CA THR A 420 11.13 11.90 -3.66
C THR A 420 11.00 13.30 -3.08
N SER A 421 10.38 13.40 -1.91
CA SER A 421 10.44 14.60 -1.06
C SER A 421 11.62 14.60 -0.09
N ASN A 422 12.41 13.51 -0.01
CA ASN A 422 13.48 13.35 0.95
C ASN A 422 14.83 13.85 0.40
N PRO A 423 15.30 15.05 0.80
CA PRO A 423 16.54 15.64 0.27
C PRO A 423 17.79 14.88 0.68
N LYS A 424 17.73 14.11 1.75
CA LYS A 424 18.88 13.30 2.22
C LYS A 424 19.02 12.00 1.44
N LYS A 425 17.97 11.61 0.69
CA LYS A 425 17.92 10.34 -0.04
C LYS A 425 18.26 9.14 0.83
N ASN A 426 17.98 9.24 2.13
CA ASN A 426 18.16 8.15 3.08
C ASN A 426 16.87 7.39 3.23
N PHE A 427 16.82 6.20 2.65
CA PHE A 427 15.65 5.33 2.63
C PHE A 427 15.82 4.09 3.52
N ALA A 428 16.87 4.06 4.36
CA ALA A 428 17.01 3.03 5.38
C ALA A 428 16.07 3.29 6.55
N GLY A 429 15.54 2.25 7.12
CA GLY A 429 14.87 2.30 8.42
C GLY A 429 13.40 1.96 8.40
N ALA A 430 12.69 2.57 9.28
CA ALA A 430 11.43 2.20 9.85
C ALA A 430 10.27 2.13 8.86
N ASP A 431 9.30 1.31 9.24
CA ASP A 431 8.01 1.25 8.57
C ASP A 431 7.22 2.57 8.75
N PHE A 432 6.08 2.63 8.08
CA PHE A 432 5.14 3.73 8.13
C PHE A 432 4.74 4.16 9.56
N ALA A 433 4.62 3.23 10.49
CA ALA A 433 4.20 3.50 11.86
C ALA A 433 5.28 4.24 12.67
N SER A 434 6.54 3.99 12.38
CA SER A 434 7.68 4.62 13.05
C SER A 434 8.18 5.87 12.32
N ALA A 435 8.05 5.95 11.00
CA ALA A 435 8.41 7.14 10.21
C ALA A 435 7.45 8.32 10.42
N GLY A 436 6.23 8.08 10.85
CA GLY A 436 5.15 9.06 10.93
C GLY A 436 5.33 10.21 11.92
N ARG A 437 6.53 10.44 12.43
CA ARG A 437 6.79 11.49 13.43
C ARG A 437 8.07 12.28 13.23
N ILE A 438 8.66 12.22 12.06
CA ILE A 438 9.70 13.18 11.72
C ILE A 438 8.99 14.50 11.43
N ASN A 439 9.20 15.49 12.30
CA ASN A 439 8.64 16.82 12.15
C ASN A 439 9.15 17.45 10.85
N GLY A 440 8.32 17.54 9.83
CA GLY A 440 8.68 18.21 8.59
C GLY A 440 7.77 17.90 7.42
N LEU A 441 7.75 18.81 6.48
CA LEU A 441 6.97 18.75 5.25
C LEU A 441 7.27 17.47 4.44
N ILE A 442 8.50 16.97 4.53
CA ILE A 442 8.99 15.78 3.81
C ILE A 442 8.07 14.58 3.98
N ASN A 443 7.54 14.36 5.19
CA ASN A 443 6.71 13.20 5.50
C ASN A 443 5.26 13.32 5.05
N LEU A 444 4.88 14.46 4.52
CA LEU A 444 3.53 14.67 4.02
C LEU A 444 3.35 14.11 2.61
N PHE A 445 4.42 13.99 1.83
CA PHE A 445 4.38 13.30 0.54
C PHE A 445 4.36 11.79 0.76
N ARG A 446 3.22 11.16 0.44
CA ARG A 446 2.98 9.74 0.61
C ARG A 446 2.37 9.16 -0.67
N PRO A 447 3.21 8.85 -1.66
CA PRO A 447 2.71 8.37 -2.95
C PRO A 447 1.92 7.08 -2.75
N SER A 448 0.62 7.14 -3.02
CA SER A 448 -0.29 5.99 -2.89
C SER A 448 -0.44 5.22 -4.17
N ASP A 449 -0.29 5.89 -5.32
CA ASP A 449 -0.44 5.26 -6.61
C ASP A 449 0.32 5.97 -7.72
N VAL A 450 0.53 5.28 -8.84
CA VAL A 450 1.18 5.78 -10.05
C VAL A 450 0.58 5.17 -11.31
N CYS A 451 0.17 6.00 -12.26
CA CYS A 451 -0.40 5.59 -13.53
C CYS A 451 0.27 6.29 -14.71
N ILE A 452 0.15 5.69 -15.89
CA ILE A 452 0.59 6.29 -17.15
C ILE A 452 -0.65 6.77 -17.91
N GLY A 453 -0.70 8.06 -18.21
CA GLY A 453 -1.80 8.65 -18.99
C GLY A 453 -1.73 8.37 -20.48
N PRO A 454 -2.84 8.55 -21.20
CA PRO A 454 -2.87 8.43 -22.66
C PRO A 454 -2.02 9.47 -23.38
N ASP A 455 -1.63 10.54 -22.70
CA ASP A 455 -0.68 11.55 -23.13
C ASP A 455 0.79 11.12 -22.95
N GLY A 456 1.02 9.96 -22.33
CA GLY A 456 2.35 9.44 -22.00
C GLY A 456 3.00 10.08 -20.78
N ALA A 457 2.29 10.93 -20.05
CA ALA A 457 2.74 11.48 -18.77
C ALA A 457 2.56 10.47 -17.64
N ILE A 458 3.36 10.62 -16.59
CA ILE A 458 3.28 9.81 -15.37
C ILE A 458 2.52 10.60 -14.31
N TYR A 459 1.41 10.06 -13.87
CA TYR A 459 0.56 10.63 -12.80
C TYR A 459 0.83 9.93 -11.49
N VAL A 460 0.98 10.70 -10.42
CA VAL A 460 1.26 10.19 -9.06
C VAL A 460 0.20 10.71 -8.11
N ALA A 461 -0.49 9.81 -7.43
CA ALA A 461 -1.40 10.15 -6.35
C ALA A 461 -0.64 10.29 -5.04
N ASP A 462 -0.90 11.38 -4.32
CA ASP A 462 -0.34 11.63 -2.99
C ASP A 462 -1.46 11.53 -1.94
N TRP A 463 -1.34 10.56 -1.05
CA TRP A 463 -2.27 10.39 0.08
C TRP A 463 -2.31 11.61 1.00
N PHE A 464 -1.21 12.31 1.13
CA PHE A 464 -1.06 13.54 1.93
C PHE A 464 -1.76 13.46 3.30
N ASP A 465 -1.35 12.53 4.15
CA ASP A 465 -1.89 12.41 5.50
C ASP A 465 -1.00 13.12 6.53
N ALA A 466 -1.46 14.23 7.05
CA ALA A 466 -0.79 15.01 8.09
C ALA A 466 -1.00 14.47 9.51
N ARG A 467 -1.68 13.32 9.67
CA ARG A 467 -2.07 12.76 10.98
C ARG A 467 -1.06 11.78 11.54
#